data_b78120bbef9c8277b58c94147019e61e
#
_entry.id   b78120bbef9c8277b58c94147019e61e
#
_cell.length_a   1.000
_cell.length_b   1.000
_cell.length_c   1.000
_cell.angle_alpha   90.00
_cell.angle_beta   90.00
_cell.angle_gamma   90.00
#
_symmetry.space_group_name_H-M   'P 1'
#
loop_
_entity.id
_entity.type
_entity.pdbx_description
1 polymer ?
#
loop_
_entity_poly.entity_id
_entity_poly.type
_entity_poly.pdbx_seq_one_letter_code
_entity_poly.pdbx_strand_id
1 'polypeptide(L)'
;METLAVALQTEYLNKGATLVTQTKTSIPQQNGLPARAEAPKIPVLSLEEGYAYFEGRIVPMSAAKVSIATHALHYGTACFEGIRCYWNEQQQQLYLLKMREHFQRMENSWNVLRMRPKESIDELCRITLELVRMHGYRSDVYVRPITYKSSRTIKLTLSTLEDAVAIYAFPMGNYVDINAGLSVCTSSWRRANSNAMPVRAKVTGAYINSCLAVDDATATGFDEAIMLTHDGTVSEGSSCNLFVLRNGRLATPALSEDILEGITRNILIDLAMQEFGMTVEERRIDRTELYAADEIFMCGTGVQVSPVTSVDRRPVRTGKPGAFTMQLQQVYLSACRGENEKYKDWVTPVYE
;
A
#
# COMPACT_ATOMS: atom_id res chain seq x y z
N MET A 1 -13.66 -8.49 52.65
CA MET A 1 -13.42 -7.43 51.64
C MET A 1 -14.57 -7.31 50.62
N GLU A 2 -15.68 -7.97 50.86
CA GLU A 2 -16.88 -7.87 49.98
C GLU A 2 -17.93 -6.84 50.41
N THR A 3 -17.74 -6.20 51.59
CA THR A 3 -18.74 -5.29 52.15
C THR A 3 -18.51 -3.82 51.81
N LEU A 4 -17.41 -3.47 51.14
CA LEU A 4 -17.10 -2.08 50.72
C LEU A 4 -17.50 -1.76 49.28
N ALA A 5 -17.80 -2.74 48.44
CA ALA A 5 -18.16 -2.56 47.02
C ALA A 5 -19.65 -2.24 46.82
N VAL A 6 -20.51 -2.53 47.78
CA VAL A 6 -21.97 -2.32 47.65
C VAL A 6 -22.39 -0.91 48.11
N ALA A 7 -21.59 -0.23 48.93
CA ALA A 7 -21.93 1.11 49.46
C ALA A 7 -21.67 2.26 48.49
N LEU A 8 -20.84 2.08 47.45
CA LEU A 8 -20.51 3.14 46.46
C LEU A 8 -21.44 3.17 45.24
N GLN A 9 -22.28 2.16 45.06
CA GLN A 9 -23.22 2.08 43.94
C GLN A 9 -24.60 2.71 44.20
N THR A 10 -24.91 3.02 45.45
CA THR A 10 -26.25 3.55 45.84
C THR A 10 -26.29 5.09 45.96
N GLU A 11 -25.15 5.78 45.94
CA GLU A 11 -25.09 7.25 46.11
C GLU A 11 -25.12 8.05 44.81
N TYR A 12 -25.03 7.38 43.65
CA TYR A 12 -25.04 8.03 42.33
C TYR A 12 -26.39 8.08 41.60
N LEU A 13 -27.43 7.51 42.19
CA LEU A 13 -28.76 7.39 41.55
C LEU A 13 -29.82 8.38 42.08
N ASN A 14 -29.48 9.31 42.98
CA ASN A 14 -30.48 10.21 43.57
C ASN A 14 -30.11 11.70 43.49
N LYS A 15 -29.70 12.18 42.32
CA LYS A 15 -29.77 13.65 42.02
C LYS A 15 -30.41 13.85 40.66
N GLY A 16 -31.62 14.41 40.71
CA GLY A 16 -32.57 14.57 39.62
C GLY A 16 -32.00 15.10 38.34
N ALA A 17 -32.19 14.35 37.29
CA ALA A 17 -32.06 14.81 35.92
C ALA A 17 -33.44 15.27 35.45
N THR A 18 -33.60 16.56 35.28
CA THR A 18 -34.74 17.18 34.58
C THR A 18 -34.71 16.70 33.13
N LEU A 19 -35.74 15.99 32.68
CA LEU A 19 -35.94 15.62 31.30
C LEU A 19 -36.11 16.88 30.46
N VAL A 20 -35.06 17.26 29.72
CA VAL A 20 -35.19 18.17 28.62
C VAL A 20 -35.65 17.36 27.41
N THR A 21 -36.90 17.51 27.04
CA THR A 21 -37.48 17.00 25.80
C THR A 21 -36.74 17.66 24.63
N GLN A 22 -35.78 16.95 24.02
CA GLN A 22 -35.22 17.37 22.74
C GLN A 22 -36.26 17.17 21.66
N THR A 23 -36.82 18.26 21.17
CA THR A 23 -37.52 18.32 19.88
C THR A 23 -36.56 17.89 18.78
N LYS A 24 -36.86 16.76 18.13
CA LYS A 24 -36.19 16.34 16.87
C LYS A 24 -36.39 17.42 15.81
N THR A 25 -35.46 18.32 15.69
CA THR A 25 -35.34 19.14 14.48
C THR A 25 -34.80 18.23 13.38
N SER A 26 -35.64 17.90 12.41
CA SER A 26 -35.28 17.22 11.18
C SER A 26 -34.27 18.09 10.43
N ILE A 27 -33.06 17.60 10.27
CA ILE A 27 -32.06 18.16 9.34
C ILE A 27 -32.65 18.04 7.93
N PRO A 28 -32.71 19.11 7.13
CA PRO A 28 -33.21 19.03 5.75
C PRO A 28 -32.33 18.04 4.98
N GLN A 29 -32.93 17.00 4.40
CA GLN A 29 -32.25 16.17 3.41
C GLN A 29 -31.79 17.08 2.26
N GLN A 30 -30.48 17.16 2.05
CA GLN A 30 -29.94 17.75 0.83
C GLN A 30 -30.31 16.85 -0.36
N ASN A 31 -31.36 17.20 -1.06
CA ASN A 31 -31.73 16.63 -2.34
C ASN A 31 -30.66 17.04 -3.36
N GLY A 32 -29.95 16.08 -3.96
CA GLY A 32 -29.24 16.38 -5.19
C GLY A 32 -27.88 15.71 -5.45
N LEU A 33 -27.45 14.72 -4.66
CA LEU A 33 -26.32 13.89 -5.10
C LEU A 33 -26.88 12.65 -5.85
N PRO A 34 -26.36 12.32 -7.04
CA PRO A 34 -26.75 11.10 -7.73
C PRO A 34 -26.46 9.90 -6.84
N ALA A 35 -27.37 8.93 -6.82
CA ALA A 35 -27.21 7.69 -6.09
C ALA A 35 -25.85 7.08 -6.45
N ARG A 36 -25.04 6.84 -5.41
CA ARG A 36 -23.72 6.23 -5.50
C ARG A 36 -23.85 4.91 -6.22
N ALA A 37 -23.17 4.72 -7.35
CA ALA A 37 -22.81 3.38 -7.80
C ALA A 37 -22.10 2.71 -6.61
N GLU A 38 -22.55 1.52 -6.21
CA GLU A 38 -21.87 0.78 -5.13
C GLU A 38 -20.40 0.69 -5.51
N ALA A 39 -19.54 1.22 -4.64
CA ALA A 39 -18.09 1.04 -4.79
C ALA A 39 -17.83 -0.47 -4.92
N PRO A 40 -16.92 -0.90 -5.79
CA PRO A 40 -16.60 -2.31 -5.93
C PRO A 40 -16.23 -2.82 -4.55
N LYS A 41 -17.01 -3.77 -4.02
CA LYS A 41 -16.73 -4.43 -2.75
C LYS A 41 -15.43 -5.19 -2.97
N ILE A 42 -14.31 -4.64 -2.50
CA ILE A 42 -13.07 -5.42 -2.41
C ILE A 42 -13.43 -6.64 -1.58
N PRO A 43 -13.30 -7.86 -2.09
CA PRO A 43 -13.62 -9.05 -1.30
C PRO A 43 -12.77 -8.99 -0.04
N VAL A 44 -13.38 -9.05 1.13
CA VAL A 44 -12.65 -9.27 2.39
C VAL A 44 -12.08 -10.68 2.27
N LEU A 45 -10.81 -10.76 1.86
CA LEU A 45 -10.09 -12.02 1.77
C LEU A 45 -9.98 -12.58 3.19
N SER A 46 -10.49 -13.78 3.41
CA SER A 46 -10.16 -14.52 4.62
C SER A 46 -8.70 -14.94 4.53
N LEU A 47 -7.85 -14.33 5.36
CA LEU A 47 -6.42 -14.66 5.44
C LEU A 47 -6.14 -15.73 6.51
N GLU A 48 -7.14 -16.52 6.89
CA GLU A 48 -7.04 -17.50 7.98
C GLU A 48 -6.54 -18.87 7.51
N GLU A 49 -6.58 -19.12 6.21
CA GLU A 49 -6.20 -20.40 5.62
C GLU A 49 -4.78 -20.39 5.07
N GLY A 50 -4.17 -21.60 4.95
CA GLY A 50 -2.85 -21.80 4.39
C GLY A 50 -1.74 -21.72 5.44
N TYR A 51 -0.55 -21.32 5.01
CA TYR A 51 0.68 -21.33 5.79
C TYR A 51 1.33 -19.95 5.83
N ALA A 52 2.07 -19.71 6.90
CA ALA A 52 2.93 -18.55 7.06
C ALA A 52 4.32 -18.99 7.55
N TYR A 53 5.37 -18.30 7.11
CA TYR A 53 6.61 -18.30 7.86
C TYR A 53 6.44 -17.37 9.06
N PHE A 54 6.71 -17.86 10.25
CA PHE A 54 6.50 -17.15 11.49
C PHE A 54 7.55 -17.53 12.51
N GLU A 55 8.34 -16.57 12.96
CA GLU A 55 9.36 -16.72 14.00
C GLU A 55 10.27 -17.95 13.79
N GLY A 56 10.85 -18.08 12.59
CA GLY A 56 11.86 -19.08 12.25
C GLY A 56 11.33 -20.39 11.67
N ARG A 57 10.02 -20.55 11.45
CA ARG A 57 9.43 -21.79 10.91
C ARG A 57 8.16 -21.53 10.10
N ILE A 58 7.83 -22.46 9.21
CA ILE A 58 6.54 -22.46 8.52
C ILE A 58 5.50 -23.12 9.43
N VAL A 59 4.37 -22.43 9.62
CA VAL A 59 3.26 -22.85 10.48
C VAL A 59 1.93 -22.65 9.75
N PRO A 60 0.84 -23.34 10.16
CA PRO A 60 -0.50 -22.94 9.70
C PRO A 60 -0.78 -21.47 10.04
N MET A 61 -1.45 -20.74 9.14
CA MET A 61 -1.74 -19.32 9.32
C MET A 61 -2.47 -19.04 10.64
N SER A 62 -3.35 -19.94 11.05
CA SER A 62 -4.09 -19.87 12.34
C SER A 62 -3.20 -19.90 13.58
N ALA A 63 -1.95 -20.41 13.47
CA ALA A 63 -0.96 -20.46 14.54
C ALA A 63 -0.01 -19.23 14.55
N ALA A 64 0.03 -18.43 13.50
CA ALA A 64 0.86 -17.22 13.39
C ALA A 64 0.21 -16.06 14.18
N LYS A 65 0.34 -16.07 15.51
CA LYS A 65 -0.30 -15.12 16.43
C LYS A 65 0.71 -14.38 17.27
N VAL A 66 0.49 -13.08 17.44
CA VAL A 66 1.28 -12.22 18.33
C VAL A 66 0.52 -11.90 19.60
N SER A 67 1.26 -11.66 20.69
CA SER A 67 0.68 -11.18 21.95
C SER A 67 0.14 -9.75 21.81
N ILE A 68 -0.95 -9.41 22.51
CA ILE A 68 -1.42 -8.03 22.62
C ILE A 68 -0.37 -7.09 23.25
N ALA A 69 0.62 -7.63 23.99
CA ALA A 69 1.73 -6.87 24.57
C ALA A 69 2.90 -6.67 23.60
N THR A 70 2.81 -7.14 22.35
CA THR A 70 3.86 -6.99 21.33
C THR A 70 4.10 -5.51 21.05
N HIS A 71 5.36 -5.06 21.12
CA HIS A 71 5.74 -3.66 20.96
C HIS A 71 5.25 -3.04 19.64
N ALA A 72 5.35 -3.79 18.55
CA ALA A 72 4.90 -3.34 17.24
C ALA A 72 3.39 -3.03 17.19
N LEU A 73 2.57 -3.74 17.96
CA LEU A 73 1.12 -3.50 18.03
C LEU A 73 0.78 -2.15 18.68
N HIS A 74 1.59 -1.71 19.66
CA HIS A 74 1.35 -0.45 20.37
C HIS A 74 1.91 0.77 19.64
N TYR A 75 3.04 0.61 18.96
CA TYR A 75 3.83 1.76 18.46
C TYR A 75 4.05 1.75 16.95
N GLY A 76 3.44 0.80 16.22
CA GLY A 76 3.63 0.69 14.77
C GLY A 76 5.08 0.42 14.36
N THR A 77 5.87 -0.21 15.25
CA THR A 77 7.29 -0.50 15.04
C THR A 77 7.50 -1.79 14.29
N ALA A 78 6.95 -1.83 13.09
CA ALA A 78 7.16 -2.86 12.11
C ALA A 78 7.43 -2.23 10.74
N CYS A 79 8.07 -2.97 9.85
CA CYS A 79 8.15 -2.65 8.43
C CYS A 79 7.66 -3.84 7.61
N PHE A 80 7.18 -3.56 6.42
CA PHE A 80 6.63 -4.61 5.56
C PHE A 80 6.95 -4.38 4.11
N GLU A 81 6.80 -5.44 3.32
CA GLU A 81 6.84 -5.38 1.87
C GLU A 81 5.57 -5.95 1.25
N GLY A 82 5.40 -5.67 -0.02
CA GLY A 82 4.40 -6.29 -0.85
C GLY A 82 5.06 -6.77 -2.13
N ILE A 83 5.13 -8.08 -2.33
CA ILE A 83 5.71 -8.68 -3.52
C ILE A 83 4.57 -9.31 -4.32
N ARG A 84 4.47 -8.96 -5.59
CA ARG A 84 3.45 -9.56 -6.44
C ARG A 84 4.02 -10.73 -7.21
N CYS A 85 3.22 -11.78 -7.31
CA CYS A 85 3.49 -12.91 -8.17
C CYS A 85 2.44 -12.90 -9.28
N TYR A 86 2.89 -13.11 -10.51
CA TYR A 86 2.05 -13.09 -11.70
C TYR A 86 1.98 -14.48 -12.31
N TRP A 87 0.75 -14.98 -12.51
CA TRP A 87 0.51 -16.26 -13.13
C TRP A 87 0.58 -16.16 -14.65
N ASN A 88 1.38 -17.01 -15.26
CA ASN A 88 1.42 -17.20 -16.71
C ASN A 88 0.74 -18.52 -17.06
N GLU A 89 -0.45 -18.42 -17.64
CA GLU A 89 -1.27 -19.58 -18.01
C GLU A 89 -0.63 -20.46 -19.09
N GLN A 90 0.06 -19.84 -20.05
CA GLN A 90 0.68 -20.58 -21.15
C GLN A 90 1.89 -21.39 -20.69
N GLN A 91 2.68 -20.84 -19.78
CA GLN A 91 3.88 -21.47 -19.23
C GLN A 91 3.55 -22.31 -17.98
N GLN A 92 2.31 -22.26 -17.47
CA GLN A 92 1.90 -22.89 -16.20
C GLN A 92 2.86 -22.52 -15.06
N GLN A 93 3.28 -21.26 -15.04
CA GLN A 93 4.31 -20.75 -14.15
C GLN A 93 3.84 -19.51 -13.38
N LEU A 94 4.24 -19.41 -12.12
CA LEU A 94 4.05 -18.24 -11.28
C LEU A 94 5.39 -17.51 -11.12
N TYR A 95 5.42 -16.22 -11.37
CA TYR A 95 6.63 -15.40 -11.38
C TYR A 95 6.60 -14.34 -10.27
N LEU A 96 7.56 -14.36 -9.34
CA LEU A 96 7.76 -13.28 -8.35
C LEU A 96 8.53 -12.13 -8.99
N LEU A 97 7.91 -10.94 -9.01
CA LEU A 97 8.53 -9.74 -9.55
C LEU A 97 9.49 -9.11 -8.54
N LYS A 98 10.76 -8.94 -8.93
CA LYS A 98 11.76 -8.18 -8.16
C LYS A 98 11.84 -8.55 -6.68
N MET A 99 11.73 -9.85 -6.38
CA MET A 99 11.68 -10.36 -4.99
C MET A 99 12.89 -9.90 -4.16
N ARG A 100 14.10 -9.99 -4.71
CA ARG A 100 15.33 -9.61 -4.01
C ARG A 100 15.37 -8.11 -3.71
N GLU A 101 14.98 -7.28 -4.65
CA GLU A 101 14.94 -5.83 -4.50
C GLU A 101 13.93 -5.39 -3.44
N HIS A 102 12.81 -6.12 -3.29
CA HIS A 102 11.87 -5.91 -2.19
C HIS A 102 12.53 -6.20 -0.84
N PHE A 103 13.27 -7.28 -0.69
CA PHE A 103 13.98 -7.57 0.55
C PHE A 103 15.14 -6.60 0.81
N GLN A 104 15.82 -6.12 -0.22
CA GLN A 104 16.83 -5.05 -0.07
C GLN A 104 16.19 -3.75 0.43
N ARG A 105 15.02 -3.36 -0.08
CA ARG A 105 14.30 -2.19 0.44
C ARG A 105 13.78 -2.42 1.85
N MET A 106 13.38 -3.64 2.19
CA MET A 106 13.03 -4.00 3.56
C MET A 106 14.23 -3.87 4.52
N GLU A 107 15.43 -4.26 4.10
CA GLU A 107 16.67 -4.05 4.85
C GLU A 107 16.97 -2.57 5.09
N ASN A 108 16.72 -1.70 4.11
CA ASN A 108 16.79 -0.24 4.32
C ASN A 108 15.81 0.21 5.41
N SER A 109 14.59 -0.34 5.43
CA SER A 109 13.60 -0.07 6.48
C SER A 109 14.06 -0.60 7.85
N TRP A 110 14.74 -1.75 7.90
CA TRP A 110 15.34 -2.28 9.15
C TRP A 110 16.39 -1.32 9.72
N ASN A 111 17.24 -0.77 8.87
CA ASN A 111 18.26 0.19 9.31
C ASN A 111 17.64 1.42 9.98
N VAL A 112 16.54 1.93 9.43
CA VAL A 112 15.79 3.06 10.01
C VAL A 112 15.19 2.70 11.38
N LEU A 113 14.56 1.53 11.51
CA LEU A 113 13.92 1.07 12.75
C LEU A 113 14.89 0.35 13.70
N ARG A 114 16.20 0.33 13.38
CA ARG A 114 17.24 -0.38 14.16
C ARG A 114 16.88 -1.85 14.39
N MET A 115 16.39 -2.50 13.34
CA MET A 115 16.07 -3.92 13.34
C MET A 115 17.29 -4.74 12.90
N ARG A 116 17.39 -5.95 13.44
CA ARG A 116 18.44 -6.93 13.11
C ARG A 116 17.84 -8.33 13.16
N PRO A 117 16.94 -8.67 12.20
CA PRO A 117 16.40 -10.01 12.11
C PRO A 117 17.54 -11.02 11.89
N LYS A 118 17.28 -12.29 12.17
CA LYS A 118 18.28 -13.37 12.05
C LYS A 118 18.45 -13.83 10.60
N GLU A 119 17.38 -13.70 9.82
CA GLU A 119 17.31 -14.17 8.44
C GLU A 119 18.06 -13.20 7.51
N SER A 120 18.92 -13.74 6.67
CA SER A 120 19.54 -13.01 5.56
C SER A 120 18.55 -12.82 4.41
N ILE A 121 18.83 -11.88 3.49
CA ILE A 121 18.02 -11.67 2.27
C ILE A 121 17.94 -12.98 1.46
N ASP A 122 19.01 -13.73 1.33
CA ASP A 122 19.02 -15.01 0.58
C ASP A 122 18.10 -16.05 1.22
N GLU A 123 18.11 -16.15 2.55
CA GLU A 123 17.21 -17.02 3.29
C GLU A 123 15.76 -16.58 3.13
N LEU A 124 15.46 -15.29 3.20
CA LEU A 124 14.11 -14.78 3.00
C LEU A 124 13.60 -15.04 1.59
N CYS A 125 14.44 -14.91 0.56
CA CYS A 125 14.10 -15.28 -0.80
C CYS A 125 13.76 -16.78 -0.91
N ARG A 126 14.60 -17.64 -0.34
CA ARG A 126 14.39 -19.10 -0.34
C ARG A 126 13.11 -19.48 0.41
N ILE A 127 12.89 -18.92 1.60
CA ILE A 127 11.69 -19.16 2.41
C ILE A 127 10.42 -18.71 1.66
N THR A 128 10.49 -17.57 1.01
CA THR A 128 9.36 -17.04 0.22
C THR A 128 8.99 -17.98 -0.92
N LEU A 129 9.97 -18.45 -1.68
CA LEU A 129 9.75 -19.43 -2.75
C LEU A 129 9.15 -20.73 -2.23
N GLU A 130 9.72 -21.29 -1.15
CA GLU A 130 9.22 -22.50 -0.51
C GLU A 130 7.77 -22.32 -0.05
N LEU A 131 7.46 -21.21 0.64
CA LEU A 131 6.12 -20.91 1.12
C LEU A 131 5.11 -20.83 -0.02
N VAL A 132 5.44 -20.12 -1.11
CA VAL A 132 4.53 -19.97 -2.26
C VAL A 132 4.35 -21.30 -3.00
N ARG A 133 5.40 -22.11 -3.14
CA ARG A 133 5.32 -23.49 -3.71
C ARG A 133 4.41 -24.39 -2.91
N MET A 134 4.49 -24.35 -1.57
CA MET A 134 3.62 -25.16 -0.70
C MET A 134 2.14 -24.90 -0.90
N HIS A 135 1.76 -23.68 -1.26
CA HIS A 135 0.36 -23.32 -1.52
C HIS A 135 -0.12 -23.79 -2.90
N GLY A 136 0.75 -24.01 -3.86
CA GLY A 136 0.38 -24.48 -5.20
C GLY A 136 -0.52 -23.52 -5.99
N TYR A 137 -0.41 -22.22 -5.78
CA TYR A 137 -1.26 -21.22 -6.45
C TYR A 137 -1.13 -21.23 -7.96
N ARG A 138 -2.27 -21.11 -8.64
CA ARG A 138 -2.38 -20.99 -10.10
C ARG A 138 -3.18 -19.74 -10.50
N SER A 139 -2.87 -18.65 -9.82
CA SER A 139 -3.43 -17.31 -10.04
C SER A 139 -2.44 -16.27 -9.55
N ASP A 140 -2.67 -15.01 -9.84
CA ASP A 140 -1.87 -13.92 -9.29
C ASP A 140 -1.94 -13.94 -7.76
N VAL A 141 -0.79 -13.74 -7.12
CA VAL A 141 -0.60 -13.86 -5.65
C VAL A 141 0.07 -12.60 -5.10
N TYR A 142 -0.26 -12.27 -3.89
CA TYR A 142 0.41 -11.25 -3.12
C TYR A 142 1.14 -11.87 -1.93
N VAL A 143 2.42 -11.60 -1.80
CA VAL A 143 3.24 -12.01 -0.66
C VAL A 143 3.45 -10.80 0.25
N ARG A 144 3.20 -10.98 1.54
CA ARG A 144 3.36 -9.97 2.58
C ARG A 144 4.46 -10.38 3.56
N PRO A 145 5.71 -9.99 3.32
CA PRO A 145 6.75 -10.02 4.36
C PRO A 145 6.52 -8.88 5.36
N ILE A 146 6.74 -9.17 6.63
CA ILE A 146 6.72 -8.19 7.73
C ILE A 146 7.83 -8.50 8.72
N THR A 147 8.58 -7.48 9.13
CA THR A 147 9.52 -7.55 10.25
C THR A 147 9.03 -6.61 11.35
N TYR A 148 9.01 -7.06 12.58
CA TYR A 148 8.41 -6.32 13.67
C TYR A 148 9.22 -6.46 14.96
N LYS A 149 9.13 -5.43 15.82
CA LYS A 149 9.65 -5.48 17.20
C LYS A 149 8.76 -6.41 18.00
N SER A 150 9.26 -7.63 18.26
CA SER A 150 8.51 -8.76 18.86
C SER A 150 8.48 -8.73 20.38
N SER A 151 9.38 -7.99 21.02
CA SER A 151 9.44 -7.88 22.49
C SER A 151 8.10 -7.42 23.10
N ARG A 152 7.74 -8.02 24.23
CA ARG A 152 6.51 -7.73 24.97
C ARG A 152 6.79 -6.67 26.03
N THR A 153 6.78 -5.41 25.62
CA THR A 153 7.16 -4.27 26.48
C THR A 153 6.53 -2.97 25.98
N ILE A 154 6.43 -1.98 26.88
CA ILE A 154 5.93 -0.62 26.60
C ILE A 154 7.05 0.44 26.60
N LYS A 155 8.32 0.05 26.53
CA LYS A 155 9.47 0.98 26.48
C LYS A 155 9.61 1.61 25.09
N LEU A 156 9.77 2.93 25.01
CA LEU A 156 9.98 3.67 23.75
C LEU A 156 11.44 3.59 23.28
N THR A 157 12.02 2.40 23.23
CA THR A 157 13.36 2.14 22.69
C THR A 157 13.26 1.17 21.53
N LEU A 158 14.18 1.22 20.58
CA LEU A 158 14.20 0.30 19.42
C LEU A 158 15.40 -0.65 19.47
N SER A 159 16.58 -0.17 19.85
CA SER A 159 17.84 -0.89 19.71
C SER A 159 18.01 -2.10 20.64
N THR A 160 17.25 -2.15 21.72
CA THR A 160 17.33 -3.22 22.74
C THR A 160 16.19 -4.23 22.64
N LEU A 161 15.33 -4.10 21.62
CA LEU A 161 14.19 -4.97 21.41
C LEU A 161 14.54 -6.09 20.44
N GLU A 162 13.90 -7.24 20.64
CA GLU A 162 13.98 -8.38 19.72
C GLU A 162 13.19 -8.10 18.44
N ASP A 163 13.66 -8.68 17.34
CA ASP A 163 13.05 -8.60 16.03
C ASP A 163 12.58 -9.99 15.59
N ALA A 164 11.44 -10.04 14.93
CA ALA A 164 10.93 -11.26 14.32
C ALA A 164 10.42 -10.98 12.89
N VAL A 165 10.47 -12.03 12.07
CA VAL A 165 9.98 -12.00 10.69
C VAL A 165 8.75 -12.89 10.56
N ALA A 166 7.77 -12.42 9.79
CA ALA A 166 6.66 -13.21 9.30
C ALA A 166 6.50 -12.99 7.80
N ILE A 167 6.14 -14.04 7.06
CA ILE A 167 5.83 -13.97 5.63
C ILE A 167 4.58 -14.80 5.39
N TYR A 168 3.59 -14.23 4.71
CA TYR A 168 2.42 -14.96 4.24
C TYR A 168 2.06 -14.57 2.83
N ALA A 169 1.28 -15.41 2.16
CA ALA A 169 0.87 -15.20 0.79
C ALA A 169 -0.62 -15.55 0.60
N PHE A 170 -1.27 -14.86 -0.33
CA PHE A 170 -2.67 -15.09 -0.64
C PHE A 170 -2.98 -14.74 -2.10
N PRO A 171 -3.97 -15.40 -2.73
CA PRO A 171 -4.42 -15.04 -4.06
C PRO A 171 -4.93 -13.60 -4.10
N MET A 172 -4.47 -12.82 -5.06
CA MET A 172 -4.88 -11.43 -5.23
C MET A 172 -4.94 -11.06 -6.70
N GLY A 173 -6.13 -10.90 -7.21
CA GLY A 173 -6.39 -10.34 -8.55
C GLY A 173 -6.09 -8.84 -8.63
N ASN A 174 -6.74 -8.13 -9.54
CA ASN A 174 -6.58 -6.68 -9.63
C ASN A 174 -7.20 -6.01 -8.40
N TYR A 175 -6.40 -5.20 -7.71
CA TYR A 175 -6.84 -4.41 -6.55
C TYR A 175 -7.79 -3.28 -6.94
N VAL A 176 -7.60 -2.73 -8.13
CA VAL A 176 -8.45 -1.73 -8.78
C VAL A 176 -8.70 -2.16 -10.22
N ASP A 177 -9.70 -1.58 -10.89
CA ASP A 177 -9.86 -1.77 -12.33
C ASP A 177 -8.78 -0.97 -13.08
N ILE A 178 -7.70 -1.66 -13.41
CA ILE A 178 -6.54 -1.08 -14.09
C ILE A 178 -6.82 -0.63 -15.54
N ASN A 179 -7.99 -0.97 -16.09
CA ASN A 179 -8.38 -0.61 -17.45
C ASN A 179 -9.40 0.53 -17.49
N ALA A 180 -10.30 0.61 -16.52
CA ALA A 180 -11.31 1.67 -16.44
C ALA A 180 -10.72 3.04 -16.08
N GLY A 181 -9.64 3.02 -15.29
CA GLY A 181 -8.99 4.22 -14.77
C GLY A 181 -9.61 4.76 -13.48
N LEU A 182 -8.81 5.52 -12.73
CA LEU A 182 -9.12 6.00 -11.39
C LEU A 182 -9.64 7.44 -11.41
N SER A 183 -10.65 7.70 -10.59
CA SER A 183 -11.06 9.04 -10.18
C SER A 183 -10.37 9.36 -8.85
N VAL A 184 -9.54 10.39 -8.81
CA VAL A 184 -8.73 10.69 -7.62
C VAL A 184 -8.99 12.10 -7.11
N CYS A 185 -8.76 12.33 -5.82
CA CYS A 185 -8.80 13.67 -5.24
C CYS A 185 -7.48 14.08 -4.61
N THR A 186 -7.22 15.37 -4.55
CA THR A 186 -6.14 15.91 -3.73
C THR A 186 -6.57 15.88 -2.26
N SER A 187 -5.86 15.09 -1.44
CA SER A 187 -6.16 14.93 -0.02
C SER A 187 -5.96 16.23 0.77
N SER A 188 -6.78 16.43 1.80
CA SER A 188 -6.52 17.42 2.86
C SER A 188 -5.39 17.00 3.79
N TRP A 189 -5.15 15.69 3.94
CA TRP A 189 -4.02 15.15 4.67
C TRP A 189 -2.74 15.37 3.89
N ARG A 190 -1.74 15.97 4.55
CA ARG A 190 -0.42 16.13 3.97
C ARG A 190 0.39 14.86 4.17
N ARG A 191 1.28 14.55 3.22
CA ARG A 191 2.25 13.48 3.39
C ARG A 191 3.16 13.84 4.57
N ALA A 192 3.37 12.90 5.48
CA ALA A 192 4.32 13.09 6.56
C ALA A 192 5.72 13.33 5.97
N ASN A 193 6.42 14.35 6.45
CA ASN A 193 7.78 14.61 5.98
C ASN A 193 8.79 13.67 6.65
N SER A 194 9.94 13.50 6.01
CA SER A 194 10.97 12.55 6.43
C SER A 194 11.55 12.83 7.84
N ASN A 195 11.45 14.07 8.37
CA ASN A 195 11.90 14.40 9.71
C ASN A 195 10.85 14.10 10.80
N ALA A 196 9.57 14.00 10.43
CA ALA A 196 8.49 13.61 11.34
C ALA A 196 8.25 12.10 11.32
N MET A 197 8.31 11.49 10.12
CA MET A 197 8.10 10.07 9.90
C MET A 197 9.03 9.61 8.76
N PRO A 198 9.76 8.51 8.90
CA PRO A 198 10.72 8.06 7.89
C PRO A 198 10.02 7.47 6.66
N VAL A 199 9.50 8.32 5.76
CA VAL A 199 8.68 7.94 4.60
C VAL A 199 9.42 7.08 3.58
N ARG A 200 10.76 7.12 3.54
CA ARG A 200 11.58 6.22 2.70
C ARG A 200 11.65 4.80 3.23
N ALA A 201 11.32 4.59 4.49
CA ALA A 201 11.14 3.26 5.07
C ALA A 201 9.66 2.87 5.04
N LYS A 202 9.38 1.64 4.65
CA LYS A 202 8.00 1.12 4.57
C LYS A 202 7.51 0.67 5.95
N VAL A 203 7.32 1.65 6.86
CA VAL A 203 7.00 1.45 8.28
C VAL A 203 5.49 1.38 8.50
N THR A 204 5.00 0.38 9.23
CA THR A 204 3.56 0.20 9.49
C THR A 204 2.91 1.41 10.16
N GLY A 205 3.60 2.04 11.13
CA GLY A 205 3.08 3.21 11.82
C GLY A 205 2.86 4.45 10.91
N ALA A 206 3.59 4.55 9.79
CA ALA A 206 3.41 5.63 8.82
C ALA A 206 2.11 5.48 8.01
N TYR A 207 1.56 4.27 7.92
CA TYR A 207 0.38 3.99 7.10
C TYR A 207 -0.93 4.54 7.66
N ILE A 208 -0.98 4.98 8.90
CA ILE A 208 -2.16 5.69 9.41
C ILE A 208 -2.44 6.96 8.61
N ASN A 209 -1.38 7.68 8.18
CA ASN A 209 -1.49 8.86 7.32
C ASN A 209 -2.11 8.49 5.95
N SER A 210 -1.71 7.36 5.37
CA SER A 210 -2.26 6.83 4.12
C SER A 210 -3.72 6.37 4.28
N CYS A 211 -4.04 5.66 5.37
CA CYS A 211 -5.40 5.20 5.67
C CYS A 211 -6.39 6.36 5.80
N LEU A 212 -6.01 7.42 6.52
CA LEU A 212 -6.86 8.61 6.67
C LEU A 212 -7.11 9.29 5.31
N ALA A 213 -6.08 9.40 4.46
CA ALA A 213 -6.21 10.03 3.17
C ALA A 213 -7.13 9.25 2.21
N VAL A 214 -6.98 7.91 2.13
CA VAL A 214 -7.79 7.08 1.24
C VAL A 214 -9.22 6.90 1.77
N ASP A 215 -9.41 6.85 3.09
CA ASP A 215 -10.75 6.73 3.69
C ASP A 215 -11.59 7.98 3.39
N ASP A 216 -11.04 9.19 3.59
CA ASP A 216 -11.70 10.45 3.22
C ASP A 216 -12.00 10.54 1.71
N ALA A 217 -11.06 10.11 0.86
CA ALA A 217 -11.26 10.07 -0.58
C ALA A 217 -12.43 9.14 -0.95
N THR A 218 -12.42 7.93 -0.41
CA THR A 218 -13.47 6.93 -0.64
C THR A 218 -14.83 7.40 -0.12
N ALA A 219 -14.86 7.99 1.07
CA ALA A 219 -16.09 8.54 1.66
C ALA A 219 -16.71 9.65 0.79
N THR A 220 -15.89 10.36 0.01
CA THR A 220 -16.34 11.42 -0.91
C THR A 220 -16.50 10.95 -2.36
N GLY A 221 -16.39 9.65 -2.62
CA GLY A 221 -16.68 9.01 -3.92
C GLY A 221 -15.52 9.04 -4.92
N PHE A 222 -14.27 9.09 -4.43
CA PHE A 222 -13.06 8.89 -5.23
C PHE A 222 -12.49 7.51 -4.99
N ASP A 223 -11.66 7.03 -5.92
CA ASP A 223 -11.03 5.71 -5.83
C ASP A 223 -9.71 5.77 -5.05
N GLU A 224 -9.00 6.91 -5.08
CA GLU A 224 -7.68 7.07 -4.47
C GLU A 224 -7.43 8.57 -4.16
N ALA A 225 -6.45 8.83 -3.29
CA ALA A 225 -6.03 10.17 -2.90
C ALA A 225 -4.62 10.50 -3.42
N ILE A 226 -4.43 11.70 -3.96
CA ILE A 226 -3.11 12.30 -4.17
C ILE A 226 -2.74 13.10 -2.92
N MET A 227 -1.64 12.74 -2.29
CA MET A 227 -1.12 13.47 -1.13
C MET A 227 -0.11 14.54 -1.58
N LEU A 228 -0.15 15.68 -0.91
CA LEU A 228 0.80 16.76 -1.13
C LEU A 228 1.83 16.80 0.00
N THR A 229 3.03 17.27 -0.30
CA THR A 229 4.06 17.62 0.69
C THR A 229 3.57 18.74 1.61
N HIS A 230 4.32 19.04 2.65
CA HIS A 230 4.04 20.19 3.51
C HIS A 230 3.99 21.50 2.72
N ASP A 231 4.86 21.66 1.72
CA ASP A 231 4.94 22.86 0.87
C ASP A 231 3.82 22.94 -0.19
N GLY A 232 2.99 21.90 -0.31
CA GLY A 232 1.85 21.89 -1.23
C GLY A 232 2.17 21.36 -2.62
N THR A 233 3.35 20.83 -2.86
CA THR A 233 3.71 20.11 -4.09
C THR A 233 3.21 18.66 -4.05
N VAL A 234 3.10 18.04 -5.20
CA VAL A 234 2.65 16.64 -5.33
C VAL A 234 3.71 15.71 -4.73
N SER A 235 3.29 14.85 -3.81
CA SER A 235 4.09 13.75 -3.28
C SER A 235 3.78 12.45 -4.01
N GLU A 236 2.86 11.69 -3.52
CA GLU A 236 2.46 10.39 -4.10
C GLU A 236 0.98 10.10 -3.83
N GLY A 237 0.46 8.96 -4.27
CA GLY A 237 -0.84 8.48 -3.82
C GLY A 237 -0.82 8.04 -2.36
N SER A 238 -1.96 7.57 -1.82
CA SER A 238 -2.00 7.11 -0.42
C SER A 238 -1.01 5.96 -0.15
N SER A 239 -0.81 5.07 -1.13
CA SER A 239 0.06 3.90 -1.03
C SER A 239 0.77 3.54 -2.34
N CYS A 240 0.84 4.46 -3.29
CA CYS A 240 1.41 4.28 -4.63
C CYS A 240 2.08 5.56 -5.12
N ASN A 241 3.06 5.43 -6.02
CA ASN A 241 3.67 6.58 -6.69
C ASN A 241 2.80 7.04 -7.87
N LEU A 242 3.10 8.21 -8.44
CA LEU A 242 2.40 8.70 -9.61
C LEU A 242 3.37 9.27 -10.67
N PHE A 243 2.88 9.30 -11.91
CA PHE A 243 3.55 9.91 -13.05
C PHE A 243 2.59 10.86 -13.76
N VAL A 244 3.15 11.89 -14.37
CA VAL A 244 2.42 12.91 -15.14
C VAL A 244 3.06 13.03 -16.52
N LEU A 245 2.29 12.81 -17.56
CA LEU A 245 2.68 13.08 -18.94
C LEU A 245 2.08 14.43 -19.34
N ARG A 246 2.94 15.36 -19.81
CA ARG A 246 2.49 16.67 -20.26
C ARG A 246 3.40 17.17 -21.40
N ASN A 247 2.79 17.58 -22.51
CA ASN A 247 3.51 18.09 -23.70
C ASN A 247 4.63 17.14 -24.17
N GLY A 248 4.37 15.82 -24.13
CA GLY A 248 5.32 14.79 -24.53
C GLY A 248 6.47 14.54 -23.54
N ARG A 249 6.43 15.13 -22.35
CA ARG A 249 7.41 14.91 -21.26
C ARG A 249 6.77 14.11 -20.13
N LEU A 250 7.45 13.05 -19.70
CA LEU A 250 7.04 12.23 -18.59
C LEU A 250 7.78 12.65 -17.32
N ALA A 251 7.04 12.95 -16.27
CA ALA A 251 7.60 13.36 -14.98
C ALA A 251 7.02 12.54 -13.83
N THR A 252 7.78 12.42 -12.75
CA THR A 252 7.36 11.83 -11.47
C THR A 252 7.94 12.67 -10.33
N PRO A 253 7.28 12.78 -9.17
CA PRO A 253 7.85 13.46 -8.03
C PRO A 253 9.23 12.90 -7.68
N ALA A 254 10.17 13.81 -7.40
CA ALA A 254 11.52 13.47 -6.97
C ALA A 254 11.50 12.82 -5.57
N LEU A 255 12.56 12.10 -5.21
CA LEU A 255 12.68 11.46 -3.89
C LEU A 255 12.64 12.47 -2.73
N SER A 256 12.93 13.74 -2.98
CA SER A 256 12.82 14.83 -2.02
C SER A 256 11.38 15.23 -1.68
N GLU A 257 10.39 14.78 -2.46
CA GLU A 257 8.98 15.11 -2.28
C GLU A 257 8.27 14.12 -1.32
N ASP A 258 8.99 13.61 -0.34
CA ASP A 258 8.49 12.71 0.73
C ASP A 258 7.82 11.43 0.19
N ILE A 259 8.27 10.91 -0.93
CA ILE A 259 7.77 9.67 -1.53
C ILE A 259 8.52 8.43 -1.04
N LEU A 260 7.87 7.28 -1.13
CA LEU A 260 8.54 5.98 -1.04
C LEU A 260 9.29 5.69 -2.35
N GLU A 261 10.50 5.16 -2.25
CA GLU A 261 11.29 4.68 -3.39
C GLU A 261 10.64 3.42 -3.98
N GLY A 262 9.65 3.61 -4.86
CA GLY A 262 8.82 2.52 -5.39
C GLY A 262 9.58 1.61 -6.34
N ILE A 263 9.55 0.29 -6.14
CA ILE A 263 10.16 -0.68 -7.06
C ILE A 263 9.44 -0.65 -8.41
N THR A 264 8.11 -0.63 -8.40
CA THR A 264 7.32 -0.44 -9.63
C THR A 264 7.65 0.89 -10.31
N ARG A 265 7.80 1.98 -9.55
CA ARG A 265 8.22 3.28 -10.08
C ARG A 265 9.54 3.18 -10.85
N ASN A 266 10.56 2.54 -10.28
CA ASN A 266 11.86 2.36 -10.92
C ASN A 266 11.75 1.49 -12.18
N ILE A 267 10.98 0.40 -12.14
CA ILE A 267 10.68 -0.42 -13.32
C ILE A 267 10.08 0.44 -14.45
N LEU A 268 9.13 1.33 -14.14
CA LEU A 268 8.48 2.16 -15.16
C LEU A 268 9.39 3.26 -15.70
N ILE A 269 10.32 3.78 -14.91
CA ILE A 269 11.38 4.68 -15.41
C ILE A 269 12.25 3.96 -16.43
N ASP A 270 12.68 2.74 -16.11
CA ASP A 270 13.50 1.93 -17.02
C ASP A 270 12.73 1.58 -18.30
N LEU A 271 11.47 1.15 -18.19
CA LEU A 271 10.62 0.82 -19.34
C LEU A 271 10.34 2.03 -20.22
N ALA A 272 10.06 3.20 -19.64
CA ALA A 272 9.84 4.43 -20.41
C ALA A 272 11.06 4.76 -21.29
N MET A 273 12.26 4.60 -20.75
CA MET A 273 13.50 4.82 -21.51
C MET A 273 13.73 3.72 -22.55
N GLN A 274 13.61 2.45 -22.16
CA GLN A 274 14.07 1.32 -22.98
C GLN A 274 13.10 0.94 -24.09
N GLU A 275 11.80 1.18 -23.90
CA GLU A 275 10.75 0.79 -24.87
C GLU A 275 10.18 1.97 -25.63
N PHE A 276 10.27 3.18 -25.06
CA PHE A 276 9.66 4.38 -25.66
C PHE A 276 10.69 5.49 -25.93
N GLY A 277 11.97 5.31 -25.56
CA GLY A 277 13.01 6.33 -25.69
C GLY A 277 12.73 7.61 -24.88
N MET A 278 11.88 7.47 -23.83
CA MET A 278 11.41 8.61 -23.08
C MET A 278 12.15 8.73 -21.74
N THR A 279 12.91 9.80 -21.57
CA THR A 279 13.54 10.14 -20.28
C THR A 279 12.49 10.64 -19.33
N VAL A 280 12.47 10.10 -18.10
CA VAL A 280 11.58 10.54 -17.03
C VAL A 280 12.25 11.65 -16.23
N GLU A 281 11.56 12.78 -16.08
CA GLU A 281 12.00 13.89 -15.23
C GLU A 281 11.59 13.61 -13.76
N GLU A 282 12.57 13.37 -12.91
CA GLU A 282 12.34 13.29 -11.45
C GLU A 282 12.42 14.68 -10.87
N ARG A 283 11.29 15.33 -10.65
CA ARG A 283 11.21 16.74 -10.26
C ARG A 283 10.02 17.06 -9.36
N ARG A 284 10.03 18.25 -8.83
CA ARG A 284 8.87 18.84 -8.17
C ARG A 284 7.73 19.02 -9.18
N ILE A 285 6.51 18.69 -8.77
CA ILE A 285 5.28 18.84 -9.55
C ILE A 285 4.31 19.69 -8.74
N ASP A 286 3.83 20.78 -9.32
CA ASP A 286 2.83 21.62 -8.68
C ASP A 286 1.44 20.97 -8.77
N ARG A 287 0.61 21.16 -7.73
CA ARG A 287 -0.76 20.64 -7.74
C ARG A 287 -1.54 21.03 -9.01
N THR A 288 -1.38 22.26 -9.46
CA THR A 288 -2.12 22.76 -10.64
C THR A 288 -1.65 22.13 -11.95
N GLU A 289 -0.45 21.54 -12.00
CA GLU A 289 0.03 20.80 -13.16
C GLU A 289 -0.81 19.54 -13.42
N LEU A 290 -1.36 18.93 -12.36
CA LEU A 290 -2.28 17.79 -12.50
C LEU A 290 -3.50 18.12 -13.37
N TYR A 291 -4.00 19.35 -13.31
CA TYR A 291 -5.18 19.78 -14.08
C TYR A 291 -4.87 20.09 -15.54
N ALA A 292 -3.59 20.23 -15.88
CA ALA A 292 -3.12 20.52 -17.23
C ALA A 292 -2.38 19.33 -17.86
N ALA A 293 -2.39 18.17 -17.22
CA ALA A 293 -1.74 16.96 -17.69
C ALA A 293 -2.44 16.36 -18.92
N ASP A 294 -1.68 15.76 -19.83
CA ASP A 294 -2.21 14.96 -20.92
C ASP A 294 -2.63 13.57 -20.45
N GLU A 295 -1.80 12.94 -19.60
CA GLU A 295 -2.08 11.68 -18.92
C GLU A 295 -1.52 11.72 -17.50
N ILE A 296 -2.17 11.03 -16.59
CA ILE A 296 -1.67 10.73 -15.23
C ILE A 296 -1.88 9.24 -14.99
N PHE A 297 -0.94 8.61 -14.34
CA PHE A 297 -1.12 7.23 -13.86
C PHE A 297 -0.45 7.03 -12.51
N MET A 298 -1.03 6.12 -11.75
CA MET A 298 -0.48 5.66 -10.47
C MET A 298 0.20 4.31 -10.65
N CYS A 299 1.21 4.04 -9.83
CA CYS A 299 1.92 2.78 -9.89
C CYS A 299 2.36 2.26 -8.52
N GLY A 300 2.38 0.95 -8.39
CA GLY A 300 2.79 0.25 -7.17
C GLY A 300 2.41 -1.23 -7.23
N THR A 301 2.87 -2.01 -6.28
CA THR A 301 2.60 -3.46 -6.25
C THR A 301 1.10 -3.77 -6.22
N GLY A 302 0.30 -2.99 -5.50
CA GLY A 302 -1.16 -3.18 -5.42
C GLY A 302 -1.89 -2.72 -6.67
N VAL A 303 -1.67 -1.45 -7.03
CA VAL A 303 -2.36 -0.79 -8.15
C VAL A 303 -1.73 -1.08 -9.52
N GLN A 304 -0.59 -1.74 -9.55
CA GLN A 304 0.17 -2.05 -10.78
C GLN A 304 0.49 -0.77 -11.57
N VAL A 305 -0.04 -0.59 -12.76
CA VAL A 305 -0.04 0.66 -13.54
C VAL A 305 -1.50 1.01 -13.79
N SER A 306 -2.01 2.04 -13.14
CA SER A 306 -3.41 2.41 -13.20
C SER A 306 -3.56 3.82 -13.76
N PRO A 307 -4.24 4.01 -14.90
CA PRO A 307 -4.49 5.33 -15.44
C PRO A 307 -5.39 6.14 -14.50
N VAL A 308 -5.20 7.45 -14.46
CA VAL A 308 -6.07 8.40 -13.75
C VAL A 308 -6.91 9.15 -14.78
N THR A 309 -8.23 9.06 -14.66
CA THR A 309 -9.17 9.67 -15.60
C THR A 309 -9.71 11.00 -15.11
N SER A 310 -9.69 11.26 -13.80
CA SER A 310 -10.07 12.55 -13.24
C SER A 310 -9.32 12.89 -11.96
N VAL A 311 -9.05 14.19 -11.74
CA VAL A 311 -8.48 14.73 -10.51
C VAL A 311 -9.39 15.83 -9.97
N ASP A 312 -9.80 15.75 -8.71
CA ASP A 312 -10.68 16.73 -8.05
C ASP A 312 -11.94 17.00 -8.90
N ARG A 313 -12.58 15.96 -9.47
CA ARG A 313 -13.76 16.00 -10.38
C ARG A 313 -13.51 16.73 -11.71
N ARG A 314 -12.25 16.99 -12.07
CA ARG A 314 -11.87 17.51 -13.38
C ARG A 314 -11.33 16.37 -14.23
N PRO A 315 -11.81 16.18 -15.46
CA PRO A 315 -11.28 15.14 -16.33
C PRO A 315 -9.81 15.42 -16.66
N VAL A 316 -8.98 14.38 -16.63
CA VAL A 316 -7.63 14.44 -17.20
C VAL A 316 -7.83 14.35 -18.71
N ARG A 317 -7.58 15.48 -19.40
CA ARG A 317 -7.77 15.63 -20.84
C ARG A 317 -9.15 15.16 -21.32
N THR A 318 -9.27 13.93 -21.81
CA THR A 318 -10.51 13.36 -22.34
C THR A 318 -11.37 12.65 -21.29
N GLY A 319 -10.87 12.48 -20.08
CA GLY A 319 -11.51 11.67 -19.03
C GLY A 319 -11.47 10.16 -19.29
N LYS A 320 -10.56 9.71 -20.16
CA LYS A 320 -10.36 8.29 -20.48
C LYS A 320 -8.89 7.89 -20.25
N PRO A 321 -8.61 6.59 -20.04
CA PRO A 321 -7.23 6.08 -19.98
C PRO A 321 -6.39 6.56 -21.17
N GLY A 322 -5.20 7.09 -20.88
CA GLY A 322 -4.30 7.62 -21.90
C GLY A 322 -3.58 6.51 -22.68
N ALA A 323 -3.29 6.76 -23.96
CA ALA A 323 -2.71 5.75 -24.86
C ALA A 323 -1.32 5.33 -24.42
N PHE A 324 -0.47 6.28 -23.99
CA PHE A 324 0.87 5.99 -23.49
C PHE A 324 0.81 5.12 -22.24
N THR A 325 -0.04 5.48 -21.29
CA THR A 325 -0.23 4.72 -20.05
C THR A 325 -0.62 3.27 -20.33
N MET A 326 -1.57 3.05 -21.24
CA MET A 326 -2.03 1.71 -21.60
C MET A 326 -0.94 0.88 -22.31
N GLN A 327 -0.13 1.49 -23.18
CA GLN A 327 1.00 0.80 -23.80
C GLN A 327 2.08 0.44 -22.77
N LEU A 328 2.45 1.37 -21.88
CA LEU A 328 3.40 1.12 -20.80
C LEU A 328 2.91 0.02 -19.84
N GLN A 329 1.62 0.01 -19.52
CA GLN A 329 0.98 -1.03 -18.73
C GLN A 329 1.10 -2.42 -19.38
N GLN A 330 0.86 -2.53 -20.68
CA GLN A 330 0.98 -3.80 -21.41
C GLN A 330 2.40 -4.34 -21.37
N VAL A 331 3.40 -3.49 -21.62
CA VAL A 331 4.82 -3.87 -21.54
C VAL A 331 5.19 -4.30 -20.11
N TYR A 332 4.74 -3.56 -19.11
CA TYR A 332 4.96 -3.90 -17.71
C TYR A 332 4.36 -5.27 -17.36
N LEU A 333 3.11 -5.53 -17.72
CA LEU A 333 2.44 -6.79 -17.41
C LEU A 333 3.08 -7.99 -18.13
N SER A 334 3.51 -7.81 -19.38
CA SER A 334 4.24 -8.84 -20.14
C SER A 334 5.57 -9.18 -19.46
N ALA A 335 6.34 -8.17 -19.02
CA ALA A 335 7.56 -8.39 -18.25
C ALA A 335 7.30 -9.13 -16.93
N CYS A 336 6.23 -8.73 -16.20
CA CYS A 336 5.85 -9.37 -14.94
C CYS A 336 5.48 -10.85 -15.08
N ARG A 337 4.88 -11.25 -16.22
CA ARG A 337 4.47 -12.63 -16.50
C ARG A 337 5.57 -13.48 -17.13
N GLY A 338 6.80 -12.95 -17.24
CA GLY A 338 7.92 -13.66 -17.87
C GLY A 338 7.75 -13.92 -19.36
N GLU A 339 6.91 -13.14 -20.05
CA GLU A 339 6.64 -13.24 -21.49
C GLU A 339 7.71 -12.49 -22.30
N ASN A 340 8.44 -11.58 -21.69
CA ASN A 340 9.46 -10.77 -22.35
C ASN A 340 10.87 -11.20 -21.91
N GLU A 341 11.61 -11.85 -22.83
CA GLU A 341 12.97 -12.34 -22.61
C GLU A 341 13.94 -11.25 -22.13
N LYS A 342 13.76 -10.00 -22.59
CA LYS A 342 14.61 -8.86 -22.21
C LYS A 342 14.58 -8.58 -20.70
N TYR A 343 13.47 -8.93 -20.04
CA TYR A 343 13.22 -8.64 -18.61
C TYR A 343 13.14 -9.90 -17.75
N LYS A 344 13.64 -11.04 -18.24
CA LYS A 344 13.62 -12.31 -17.49
C LYS A 344 14.27 -12.22 -16.12
N ASP A 345 15.32 -11.42 -15.99
CA ASP A 345 16.04 -11.22 -14.72
C ASP A 345 15.22 -10.43 -13.67
N TRP A 346 14.07 -9.87 -14.07
CA TRP A 346 13.19 -9.17 -13.14
C TRP A 346 12.28 -10.11 -12.37
N VAL A 347 12.11 -11.33 -12.86
CA VAL A 347 11.17 -12.29 -12.31
C VAL A 347 11.85 -13.58 -11.88
N THR A 348 11.36 -14.14 -10.79
CA THR A 348 11.84 -15.44 -10.28
C THR A 348 10.73 -16.47 -10.44
N PRO A 349 10.95 -17.57 -11.19
CA PRO A 349 9.96 -18.64 -11.34
C PRO A 349 9.76 -19.39 -10.01
N VAL A 350 8.52 -19.73 -9.71
CA VAL A 350 8.14 -20.46 -8.49
C VAL A 350 8.23 -21.97 -8.69
N TYR A 351 7.67 -22.48 -9.78
CA TYR A 351 7.60 -23.92 -10.07
C TYR A 351 8.78 -24.34 -10.94
N GLU A 352 9.21 -25.60 -10.77
CA GLU A 352 10.29 -26.23 -11.56
C GLU A 352 9.75 -26.84 -12.85
#